data_239ed92575987c20b95599a74bebd65f
#
_entry.id   239ed92575987c20b95599a74bebd65f
#
_cell.length_a   1.000
_cell.length_b   1.000
_cell.length_c   1.000
_cell.angle_alpha   90.00
_cell.angle_beta   90.00
_cell.angle_gamma   90.00
#
_symmetry.space_group_name_H-M   'P 1'
#
loop_
_entity.id
_entity.type
_entity.pdbx_description
1 polymer ?
#
loop_
_entity_poly.entity_id
_entity_poly.type
_entity_poly.pdbx_seq_one_letter_code
_entity_poly.pdbx_strand_id
1 'polypeptide(L)'
;IKLLTTYIIRRNVAGLDTKSISNIFGSMLGKILKKFNDGENYYNAVMKTFVIETRLTNQFMPNDKTIKDEFNKSNLYSREATAFVLKKIENNESRIPYSQLNIEHVMPQTDTKYWLKCINEGSTYEEVVNRIGNLTLVDSKDNSSMKNTDFTNKKSILSKSSHIKMNVNILNKDIWNEDEINKRSAKLAEEFIKIFPYPEFEITENEDIYSHINLNNDSIANPDDFIFTKPLEVIINDETFNKLSNWNKVLEEVFLYLYNSDSDLFMKSAAEVNKEYGYQTDQIAYTPDDMRAPYEFTEGVFVEENTSTSHKLALMQRIINKMKLDYDINITYEMKQNQ
;
A
#
# COMPACT_ATOMS: atom_id res chain seq x y z
N ILE A 1 17.91 7.46 5.34
CA ILE A 1 17.85 6.05 5.77
C ILE A 1 16.66 5.82 6.71
N LYS A 2 16.51 6.54 7.83
CA LYS A 2 15.44 6.31 8.82
C LYS A 2 14.03 6.38 8.20
N LEU A 3 13.74 7.38 7.37
CA LEU A 3 12.47 7.52 6.66
C LEU A 3 12.19 6.33 5.73
N LEU A 4 13.17 5.89 4.95
CA LEU A 4 13.04 4.75 4.05
C LEU A 4 12.75 3.45 4.82
N THR A 5 13.44 3.26 5.94
CA THR A 5 13.15 2.12 6.83
C THR A 5 11.71 2.17 7.33
N THR A 6 11.26 3.33 7.81
CA THR A 6 9.89 3.54 8.26
C THR A 6 8.88 3.24 7.16
N TYR A 7 9.12 3.76 5.95
CA TYR A 7 8.27 3.53 4.79
C TYR A 7 8.13 2.03 4.47
N ILE A 8 9.24 1.32 4.34
CA ILE A 8 9.26 -0.12 4.02
C ILE A 8 8.55 -0.94 5.11
N ILE A 9 8.85 -0.67 6.39
CA ILE A 9 8.29 -1.43 7.51
C ILE A 9 6.78 -1.19 7.65
N ARG A 10 6.32 0.06 7.53
CA ARG A 10 4.88 0.37 7.56
C ARG A 10 4.13 -0.33 6.43
N ARG A 11 4.67 -0.34 5.22
CA ARG A 11 4.08 -1.03 4.08
C ARG A 11 4.02 -2.55 4.28
N ASN A 12 5.09 -3.14 4.79
CA ASN A 12 5.11 -4.59 5.06
C ASN A 12 4.06 -4.97 6.12
N VAL A 13 3.96 -4.20 7.20
CA VAL A 13 2.93 -4.38 8.24
C VAL A 13 1.52 -4.27 7.65
N ALA A 14 1.29 -3.29 6.78
CA ALA A 14 0.00 -3.11 6.09
C ALA A 14 -0.26 -4.15 4.98
N GLY A 15 0.66 -5.08 4.73
CA GLY A 15 0.49 -6.11 3.72
C GLY A 15 0.53 -5.62 2.28
N LEU A 16 1.10 -4.44 2.07
CA LEU A 16 1.23 -3.87 0.73
C LEU A 16 2.36 -4.54 -0.04
N ASP A 17 2.15 -4.72 -1.34
CA ASP A 17 3.10 -5.39 -2.24
C ASP A 17 4.46 -4.68 -2.24
N THR A 18 5.53 -5.48 -2.16
CA THR A 18 6.91 -5.02 -2.25
C THR A 18 7.43 -4.92 -3.69
N LYS A 19 6.75 -5.54 -4.67
CA LYS A 19 7.14 -5.48 -6.09
C LYS A 19 7.10 -4.06 -6.63
N SER A 20 6.19 -3.23 -6.15
CA SER A 20 6.10 -1.81 -6.53
C SER A 20 7.28 -0.97 -6.01
N ILE A 21 8.01 -1.44 -4.99
CA ILE A 21 9.10 -0.67 -4.35
C ILE A 21 10.28 -0.42 -5.32
N SER A 22 10.61 -1.38 -6.17
CA SER A 22 11.71 -1.20 -7.15
C SER A 22 11.39 -0.09 -8.16
N ASN A 23 10.15 -0.01 -8.61
CA ASN A 23 9.69 1.04 -9.53
C ASN A 23 9.67 2.41 -8.85
N ILE A 24 9.29 2.45 -7.57
CA ILE A 24 9.31 3.66 -6.75
C ILE A 24 10.70 4.29 -6.73
N PHE A 25 11.73 3.50 -6.42
CA PHE A 25 13.09 4.04 -6.30
C PHE A 25 13.65 4.54 -7.64
N GLY A 26 13.23 3.97 -8.77
CA GLY A 26 13.63 4.42 -10.10
C GLY A 26 13.16 5.85 -10.42
N SER A 27 11.90 6.17 -10.12
CA SER A 27 11.30 7.47 -10.43
C SER A 27 11.52 8.54 -9.34
N MET A 28 11.61 8.13 -8.08
CA MET A 28 11.68 9.06 -6.95
C MET A 28 12.91 9.95 -6.94
N LEU A 29 14.07 9.44 -7.34
CA LEU A 29 15.30 10.24 -7.35
C LEU A 29 15.15 11.48 -8.24
N GLY A 30 14.59 11.32 -9.44
CA GLY A 30 14.33 12.43 -10.36
C GLY A 30 13.37 13.46 -9.77
N LYS A 31 12.29 13.01 -9.15
CA LYS A 31 11.31 13.89 -8.47
C LYS A 31 11.92 14.65 -7.29
N ILE A 32 12.71 13.98 -6.46
CA ILE A 32 13.41 14.60 -5.34
C ILE A 32 14.42 15.65 -5.83
N LEU A 33 15.22 15.32 -6.84
CA LEU A 33 16.21 16.25 -7.41
C LEU A 33 15.54 17.46 -8.05
N LYS A 34 14.41 17.28 -8.75
CA LYS A 34 13.62 18.39 -9.30
C LYS A 34 13.20 19.35 -8.19
N LYS A 35 12.54 18.87 -7.14
CA LYS A 35 12.11 19.69 -6.00
C LYS A 35 13.26 20.39 -5.30
N PHE A 36 14.39 19.72 -5.14
CA PHE A 36 15.60 20.30 -4.57
C PHE A 36 16.15 21.43 -5.45
N ASN A 37 16.19 21.25 -6.76
CA ASN A 37 16.61 22.27 -7.71
C ASN A 37 15.64 23.48 -7.77
N ASP A 38 14.34 23.24 -7.52
CA ASP A 38 13.30 24.27 -7.42
C ASP A 38 13.36 25.04 -6.09
N GLY A 39 14.36 24.78 -5.24
CA GLY A 39 14.67 25.54 -4.03
C GLY A 39 14.18 24.92 -2.72
N GLU A 40 13.61 23.72 -2.75
CA GLU A 40 13.24 23.03 -1.52
C GLU A 40 14.48 22.49 -0.79
N ASN A 41 14.41 22.42 0.54
CA ASN A 41 15.44 21.67 1.25
C ASN A 41 15.30 20.16 0.97
N TYR A 42 16.42 19.44 0.96
CA TYR A 42 16.48 18.03 0.59
C TYR A 42 15.53 17.15 1.43
N TYR A 43 15.40 17.42 2.72
CA TYR A 43 14.51 16.65 3.61
C TYR A 43 13.04 16.82 3.20
N ASN A 44 12.59 18.04 2.95
CA ASN A 44 11.22 18.31 2.51
C ASN A 44 10.95 17.70 1.12
N ALA A 45 11.89 17.82 0.20
CA ALA A 45 11.77 17.19 -1.12
C ALA A 45 11.58 15.67 -1.02
N VAL A 46 12.37 15.01 -0.17
CA VAL A 46 12.22 13.57 0.11
C VAL A 46 10.85 13.27 0.75
N MET A 47 10.46 14.05 1.76
CA MET A 47 9.21 13.86 2.48
C MET A 47 7.99 14.03 1.58
N LYS A 48 7.95 15.11 0.81
CA LYS A 48 6.86 15.37 -0.14
C LYS A 48 6.73 14.23 -1.15
N THR A 49 7.84 13.77 -1.70
CA THR A 49 7.84 12.70 -2.69
C THR A 49 7.35 11.38 -2.10
N PHE A 50 7.79 11.00 -0.90
CA PHE A 50 7.42 9.70 -0.30
C PHE A 50 6.06 9.67 0.38
N VAL A 51 5.51 10.79 0.75
CA VAL A 51 4.27 10.86 1.54
C VAL A 51 3.14 11.52 0.77
N ILE A 52 3.38 12.71 0.22
CA ILE A 52 2.32 13.48 -0.43
C ILE A 52 2.02 12.91 -1.82
N GLU A 53 3.03 12.75 -2.67
CA GLU A 53 2.80 12.31 -4.06
C GLU A 53 2.34 10.86 -4.16
N THR A 54 2.70 10.02 -3.19
CA THR A 54 2.31 8.61 -3.21
C THR A 54 0.96 8.33 -2.53
N ARG A 55 0.40 9.29 -1.79
CA ARG A 55 -0.78 9.07 -0.91
C ARG A 55 -2.02 8.51 -1.61
N LEU A 56 -2.20 8.79 -2.89
CA LEU A 56 -3.33 8.32 -3.71
C LEU A 56 -2.93 7.22 -4.70
N THR A 57 -1.76 6.65 -4.55
CA THR A 57 -1.25 5.54 -5.36
C THR A 57 -1.11 4.29 -4.50
N ASN A 58 -0.92 3.13 -5.13
CA ASN A 58 -0.56 1.90 -4.42
C ASN A 58 0.82 1.97 -3.73
N GLN A 59 1.54 3.09 -3.91
CA GLN A 59 2.84 3.37 -3.33
C GLN A 59 2.74 4.16 -2.01
N PHE A 60 1.55 4.44 -1.51
CA PHE A 60 1.35 5.25 -0.33
C PHE A 60 2.04 4.70 0.93
N MET A 61 2.41 5.62 1.83
CA MET A 61 2.87 5.26 3.17
C MET A 61 1.67 5.07 4.09
N PRO A 62 1.45 3.90 4.68
CA PRO A 62 0.35 3.67 5.61
C PRO A 62 0.42 4.62 6.81
N ASN A 63 -0.67 5.34 7.08
CA ASN A 63 -0.78 6.24 8.22
C ASN A 63 -0.99 5.49 9.55
N ASP A 64 -1.04 6.20 10.67
CA ASP A 64 -1.16 5.59 12.00
C ASP A 64 -2.49 4.85 12.19
N LYS A 65 -3.57 5.33 11.58
CA LYS A 65 -4.87 4.65 11.63
C LYS A 65 -4.79 3.28 10.94
N THR A 66 -4.23 3.23 9.73
CA THR A 66 -4.02 1.97 9.01
C THR A 66 -3.18 0.99 9.83
N ILE A 67 -2.08 1.44 10.43
CA ILE A 67 -1.23 0.60 11.28
C ILE A 67 -2.01 0.05 12.49
N LYS A 68 -2.78 0.89 13.19
CA LYS A 68 -3.60 0.45 14.33
C LYS A 68 -4.64 -0.60 13.92
N ASP A 69 -5.27 -0.42 12.77
CA ASP A 69 -6.25 -1.37 12.25
C ASP A 69 -5.59 -2.72 11.90
N GLU A 70 -4.42 -2.70 11.25
CA GLU A 70 -3.66 -3.91 10.93
C GLU A 70 -3.21 -4.67 12.20
N PHE A 71 -2.68 -3.97 13.20
CA PHE A 71 -2.27 -4.58 14.46
C PHE A 71 -3.42 -5.26 15.21
N ASN A 72 -4.63 -4.72 15.07
CA ASN A 72 -5.80 -5.24 15.77
C ASN A 72 -6.49 -6.41 15.02
N LYS A 73 -6.39 -6.48 13.70
CA LYS A 73 -7.23 -7.38 12.91
C LYS A 73 -6.45 -8.39 12.06
N SER A 74 -5.24 -8.03 11.61
CA SER A 74 -4.55 -8.80 10.58
C SER A 74 -3.68 -9.92 11.14
N ASN A 75 -3.46 -10.94 10.29
CA ASN A 75 -2.47 -11.97 10.54
C ASN A 75 -1.06 -11.39 10.34
N LEU A 76 -0.52 -10.80 11.42
CA LEU A 76 0.83 -10.24 11.37
C LEU A 76 1.92 -11.30 11.49
N TYR A 77 1.61 -12.50 11.97
CA TYR A 77 2.60 -13.59 12.00
C TYR A 77 3.14 -13.94 10.61
N SER A 78 2.29 -13.84 9.58
CA SER A 78 2.68 -14.11 8.19
C SER A 78 3.51 -13.00 7.53
N ARG A 79 3.67 -11.82 8.15
CA ARG A 79 4.42 -10.71 7.58
C ARG A 79 5.91 -10.86 7.83
N GLU A 80 6.72 -10.63 6.80
CA GLU A 80 8.19 -10.75 6.88
C GLU A 80 8.82 -9.84 7.94
N ALA A 81 8.27 -8.63 8.13
CA ALA A 81 8.81 -7.67 9.07
C ALA A 81 8.45 -7.96 10.54
N THR A 82 7.53 -8.88 10.85
CA THR A 82 7.01 -9.05 12.21
C THR A 82 8.11 -9.38 13.23
N ALA A 83 9.02 -10.27 12.89
CA ALA A 83 10.16 -10.58 13.77
C ALA A 83 11.02 -9.33 14.05
N PHE A 84 11.29 -8.54 13.02
CA PHE A 84 12.04 -7.30 13.14
C PHE A 84 11.29 -6.27 14.00
N VAL A 85 9.99 -6.11 13.77
CA VAL A 85 9.12 -5.19 14.52
C VAL A 85 9.12 -5.54 16.01
N LEU A 86 8.85 -6.80 16.37
CA LEU A 86 8.85 -7.24 17.77
C LEU A 86 10.22 -7.01 18.43
N LYS A 87 11.32 -7.32 17.74
CA LYS A 87 12.68 -7.08 18.22
C LYS A 87 12.98 -5.59 18.41
N LYS A 88 12.43 -4.71 17.56
CA LYS A 88 12.57 -3.26 17.70
C LYS A 88 11.74 -2.73 18.87
N ILE A 89 10.52 -3.23 19.06
CA ILE A 89 9.68 -2.88 20.21
C ILE A 89 10.33 -3.34 21.54
N GLU A 90 10.91 -4.53 21.56
CA GLU A 90 11.66 -5.03 22.74
C GLU A 90 12.84 -4.11 23.10
N ASN A 91 13.40 -3.40 22.11
CA ASN A 91 14.55 -2.48 22.27
C ASN A 91 15.75 -3.07 22.99
N ASN A 92 15.86 -4.36 22.96
CA ASN A 92 16.97 -5.25 23.41
C ASN A 92 17.93 -4.69 24.48
N GLU A 93 17.41 -4.24 25.60
CA GLU A 93 18.23 -3.97 26.79
C GLU A 93 18.73 -5.27 27.43
N SER A 94 18.19 -6.41 27.00
CA SER A 94 18.44 -7.74 27.57
C SER A 94 19.77 -8.39 27.19
N ARG A 95 20.59 -7.75 26.36
CA ARG A 95 21.90 -8.28 25.88
C ARG A 95 21.84 -9.59 25.10
N ILE A 96 20.66 -10.14 24.81
CA ILE A 96 20.51 -11.32 23.95
C ILE A 96 20.65 -10.90 22.50
N PRO A 97 21.52 -11.54 21.71
CA PRO A 97 21.59 -11.29 20.28
C PRO A 97 20.23 -11.52 19.63
N TYR A 98 19.80 -10.63 18.74
CA TYR A 98 18.54 -10.76 17.99
C TYR A 98 18.40 -12.09 17.25
N SER A 99 19.52 -12.70 16.84
CA SER A 99 19.56 -14.02 16.22
C SER A 99 19.10 -15.16 17.12
N GLN A 100 19.12 -14.96 18.43
CA GLN A 100 18.71 -15.97 19.43
C GLN A 100 17.26 -15.77 19.89
N LEU A 101 16.56 -14.75 19.42
CA LEU A 101 15.17 -14.48 19.74
C LEU A 101 14.25 -15.01 18.64
N ASN A 102 13.34 -15.89 19.01
CA ASN A 102 12.29 -16.43 18.14
C ASN A 102 10.91 -15.89 18.52
N ILE A 103 10.01 -15.83 17.52
CA ILE A 103 8.60 -15.53 17.78
C ILE A 103 7.94 -16.76 18.37
N GLU A 104 7.14 -16.55 19.41
CA GLU A 104 6.31 -17.56 20.04
C GLU A 104 4.86 -17.07 20.16
N HIS A 105 3.92 -18.00 20.00
CA HIS A 105 2.50 -17.78 20.22
C HIS A 105 2.14 -18.08 21.67
N VAL A 106 1.61 -17.09 22.41
CA VAL A 106 1.13 -17.31 23.77
C VAL A 106 -0.08 -18.23 23.75
N MET A 107 -1.15 -17.90 23.00
CA MET A 107 -2.20 -18.82 22.60
C MET A 107 -1.65 -19.63 21.42
N PRO A 108 -1.52 -20.95 21.50
CA PRO A 108 -0.82 -21.76 20.50
C PRO A 108 -1.55 -21.79 19.15
N GLN A 109 -0.84 -22.05 18.06
CA GLN A 109 -1.45 -22.16 16.74
C GLN A 109 -2.42 -23.33 16.61
N THR A 110 -2.18 -24.42 17.33
CA THR A 110 -3.12 -25.55 17.40
C THR A 110 -4.13 -25.32 18.51
N ASP A 111 -5.39 -25.29 18.17
CA ASP A 111 -6.48 -25.13 19.11
C ASP A 111 -6.60 -26.32 20.08
N THR A 112 -7.10 -26.04 21.26
CA THR A 112 -7.47 -27.03 22.26
C THR A 112 -8.80 -26.62 22.90
N LYS A 113 -9.48 -27.56 23.59
CA LYS A 113 -10.73 -27.26 24.31
C LYS A 113 -10.59 -26.11 25.32
N TYR A 114 -9.38 -25.91 25.88
CA TYR A 114 -9.09 -24.79 26.76
C TYR A 114 -9.07 -23.48 25.98
N TRP A 115 -8.28 -23.40 24.93
CA TRP A 115 -8.06 -22.18 24.17
C TRP A 115 -9.27 -21.74 23.34
N LEU A 116 -10.09 -22.67 22.86
CA LEU A 116 -11.35 -22.35 22.18
C LEU A 116 -12.33 -21.57 23.05
N LYS A 117 -12.26 -21.73 24.39
CA LYS A 117 -13.06 -20.95 25.34
C LYS A 117 -12.53 -19.52 25.57
N CYS A 118 -11.33 -19.24 25.08
CA CYS A 118 -10.67 -17.93 25.22
C CYS A 118 -10.95 -17.00 24.04
N ILE A 119 -11.75 -17.45 23.06
CA ILE A 119 -12.16 -16.70 21.87
C ILE A 119 -13.58 -16.17 22.09
N ASN A 120 -13.82 -14.93 21.65
CA ASN A 120 -15.11 -14.28 21.76
C ASN A 120 -16.13 -14.89 20.75
N GLU A 121 -17.41 -14.81 21.10
CA GLU A 121 -18.46 -15.21 20.17
C GLU A 121 -18.39 -14.39 18.88
N GLY A 122 -18.43 -15.05 17.74
CA GLY A 122 -18.32 -14.43 16.41
C GLY A 122 -16.90 -14.29 15.86
N SER A 123 -15.86 -14.56 16.66
CA SER A 123 -14.48 -14.62 16.20
C SER A 123 -14.06 -16.06 15.86
N THR A 124 -13.13 -16.22 14.93
CA THR A 124 -12.50 -17.51 14.67
C THR A 124 -11.15 -17.63 15.34
N TYR A 125 -10.76 -18.85 15.72
CA TYR A 125 -9.46 -19.10 16.35
C TYR A 125 -8.30 -18.65 15.46
N GLU A 126 -8.40 -18.94 14.18
CA GLU A 126 -7.37 -18.62 13.18
C GLU A 126 -7.15 -17.11 13.03
N GLU A 127 -8.21 -16.31 13.09
CA GLU A 127 -8.12 -14.85 13.03
C GLU A 127 -7.42 -14.26 14.25
N VAL A 128 -7.64 -14.84 15.44
CA VAL A 128 -7.12 -14.29 16.70
C VAL A 128 -5.69 -14.73 16.98
N VAL A 129 -5.38 -16.00 16.71
CA VAL A 129 -4.10 -16.61 17.12
C VAL A 129 -2.89 -15.94 16.48
N ASN A 130 -3.03 -15.40 15.26
CA ASN A 130 -1.96 -14.77 14.50
C ASN A 130 -1.91 -13.24 14.62
N ARG A 131 -2.78 -12.62 15.44
CA ARG A 131 -2.69 -11.18 15.76
C ARG A 131 -1.41 -10.91 16.56
N ILE A 132 -0.79 -9.77 16.31
CA ILE A 132 0.49 -9.42 16.95
C ILE A 132 0.42 -9.42 18.49
N GLY A 133 -0.75 -9.11 19.06
CA GLY A 133 -0.99 -9.17 20.48
C GLY A 133 -0.76 -10.54 21.10
N ASN A 134 -0.92 -11.60 20.32
CA ASN A 134 -0.66 -12.96 20.76
C ASN A 134 0.80 -13.41 20.56
N LEU A 135 1.61 -12.61 19.86
CA LEU A 135 3.00 -12.94 19.55
C LEU A 135 3.95 -12.35 20.59
N THR A 136 4.97 -13.10 20.95
CA THR A 136 6.01 -12.63 21.83
C THR A 136 7.38 -13.15 21.38
N LEU A 137 8.44 -12.74 22.07
CA LEU A 137 9.80 -13.22 21.84
C LEU A 137 10.23 -14.15 22.97
N VAL A 138 10.90 -15.20 22.61
CA VAL A 138 11.53 -16.15 23.54
C VAL A 138 12.95 -16.46 23.11
N ASP A 139 13.80 -16.87 24.04
CA ASP A 139 15.09 -17.43 23.72
C ASP A 139 14.90 -18.74 22.90
N SER A 140 15.70 -18.95 21.88
CA SER A 140 15.66 -20.14 21.04
C SER A 140 15.73 -21.45 21.82
N LYS A 141 16.37 -21.42 23.00
CA LYS A 141 16.50 -22.58 23.90
C LYS A 141 15.20 -22.94 24.60
N ASP A 142 14.32 -21.95 24.81
CA ASP A 142 13.05 -22.11 25.54
C ASP A 142 11.87 -22.43 24.62
N ASN A 143 12.00 -22.14 23.33
CA ASN A 143 10.92 -22.26 22.34
C ASN A 143 10.33 -23.69 22.25
N SER A 144 11.16 -24.72 22.29
CA SER A 144 10.72 -26.12 22.12
C SER A 144 9.87 -26.66 23.28
N SER A 145 9.85 -25.96 24.43
CA SER A 145 9.09 -26.37 25.62
C SER A 145 7.67 -25.81 25.70
N MET A 146 7.33 -24.83 24.86
CA MET A 146 6.09 -24.05 24.94
C MET A 146 4.82 -24.73 24.44
N LYS A 147 4.85 -25.90 23.86
CA LYS A 147 3.73 -26.75 23.37
C LYS A 147 2.30 -26.15 23.50
N ASN A 148 1.26 -26.91 23.20
CA ASN A 148 -0.15 -26.47 23.22
C ASN A 148 -0.77 -26.52 24.64
N THR A 149 0.01 -26.18 25.68
CA THR A 149 -0.44 -26.18 27.07
C THR A 149 -1.34 -24.97 27.40
N ASP A 150 -2.03 -25.04 28.54
CA ASP A 150 -2.82 -23.92 29.07
C ASP A 150 -1.96 -22.70 29.43
N PHE A 151 -2.63 -21.57 29.74
CA PHE A 151 -1.94 -20.31 30.02
C PHE A 151 -1.04 -20.37 31.26
N THR A 152 -1.43 -21.11 32.30
CA THR A 152 -0.64 -21.25 33.55
C THR A 152 0.71 -21.91 33.28
N ASN A 153 0.70 -22.96 32.46
CA ASN A 153 1.93 -23.63 32.04
C ASN A 153 2.76 -22.74 31.11
N LYS A 154 2.12 -22.04 30.16
CA LYS A 154 2.79 -21.04 29.30
C LYS A 154 3.48 -19.95 30.13
N LYS A 155 2.82 -19.39 31.17
CA LYS A 155 3.42 -18.42 32.09
C LYS A 155 4.67 -18.97 32.78
N SER A 156 4.64 -20.22 33.28
CA SER A 156 5.78 -20.85 33.93
C SER A 156 6.99 -20.94 32.99
N ILE A 157 6.77 -21.19 31.70
CA ILE A 157 7.86 -21.24 30.72
C ILE A 157 8.35 -19.83 30.37
N LEU A 158 7.42 -18.90 30.11
CA LEU A 158 7.74 -17.50 29.83
C LEU A 158 8.48 -16.81 30.98
N SER A 159 8.25 -17.23 32.22
CA SER A 159 8.97 -16.68 33.40
C SER A 159 10.47 -16.91 33.32
N LYS A 160 10.94 -17.97 32.62
CA LYS A 160 12.35 -18.22 32.40
C LYS A 160 12.95 -17.18 31.42
N SER A 161 12.14 -16.62 30.56
CA SER A 161 12.49 -15.52 29.62
C SER A 161 11.99 -14.16 30.13
N SER A 162 11.87 -13.95 31.45
CA SER A 162 11.38 -12.71 32.07
C SER A 162 12.28 -11.50 31.84
N HIS A 163 13.53 -11.71 31.45
CA HIS A 163 14.47 -10.67 31.03
C HIS A 163 14.07 -10.01 29.68
N ILE A 164 13.16 -10.63 28.92
CA ILE A 164 12.54 -10.04 27.72
C ILE A 164 11.37 -9.17 28.20
N LYS A 165 11.50 -7.85 28.07
CA LYS A 165 10.54 -6.87 28.61
C LYS A 165 9.10 -7.09 28.17
N MET A 166 8.90 -7.43 26.88
CA MET A 166 7.55 -7.65 26.36
C MET A 166 6.83 -8.84 27.00
N ASN A 167 7.55 -9.77 27.63
CA ASN A 167 6.97 -10.89 28.36
C ASN A 167 6.39 -10.47 29.71
N VAL A 168 6.90 -9.41 30.34
CA VAL A 168 6.41 -8.92 31.64
C VAL A 168 4.92 -8.60 31.58
N ASN A 169 4.45 -8.00 30.50
CA ASN A 169 3.02 -7.69 30.34
C ASN A 169 2.14 -8.97 30.28
N ILE A 170 2.66 -10.07 29.74
CA ILE A 170 1.97 -11.35 29.67
C ILE A 170 1.99 -12.02 31.03
N LEU A 171 3.13 -12.00 31.70
CA LEU A 171 3.33 -12.61 33.03
C LEU A 171 2.44 -11.99 34.12
N ASN A 172 2.09 -10.71 33.98
CA ASN A 172 1.22 -9.98 34.90
C ASN A 172 -0.28 -10.23 34.66
N LYS A 173 -0.65 -11.12 33.75
CA LYS A 173 -2.07 -11.45 33.47
C LYS A 173 -2.48 -12.73 34.16
N ASP A 174 -3.72 -12.77 34.67
CA ASP A 174 -4.30 -13.97 35.24
C ASP A 174 -4.95 -14.88 34.17
N ILE A 175 -5.43 -14.26 33.11
CA ILE A 175 -6.04 -14.95 31.97
C ILE A 175 -5.41 -14.43 30.66
N TRP A 176 -5.46 -15.28 29.64
CA TRP A 176 -5.07 -14.92 28.29
C TRP A 176 -6.19 -15.32 27.34
N ASN A 177 -6.90 -14.33 26.84
CA ASN A 177 -8.06 -14.48 25.96
C ASN A 177 -7.97 -13.44 24.82
N GLU A 178 -8.94 -13.44 23.93
CA GLU A 178 -8.99 -12.51 22.82
C GLU A 178 -8.95 -11.04 23.28
N ASP A 179 -9.63 -10.68 24.36
CA ASP A 179 -9.63 -9.30 24.86
C ASP A 179 -8.24 -8.84 25.31
N GLU A 180 -7.49 -9.70 25.98
CA GLU A 180 -6.12 -9.39 26.39
C GLU A 180 -5.16 -9.32 25.17
N ILE A 181 -5.40 -10.16 24.15
CA ILE A 181 -4.68 -10.10 22.88
C ILE A 181 -4.96 -8.76 22.19
N ASN A 182 -6.22 -8.34 22.10
CA ASN A 182 -6.60 -7.08 21.46
C ASN A 182 -6.03 -5.86 22.20
N LYS A 183 -6.12 -5.83 23.53
CA LYS A 183 -5.49 -4.77 24.34
C LYS A 183 -3.98 -4.70 24.14
N ARG A 184 -3.33 -5.84 24.04
CA ARG A 184 -1.89 -5.88 23.79
C ARG A 184 -1.55 -5.49 22.37
N SER A 185 -2.36 -5.87 21.35
CA SER A 185 -2.21 -5.43 19.97
C SER A 185 -2.23 -3.91 19.87
N ALA A 186 -3.21 -3.26 20.49
CA ALA A 186 -3.32 -1.80 20.54
C ALA A 186 -2.09 -1.14 21.19
N LYS A 187 -1.60 -1.71 22.31
CA LYS A 187 -0.39 -1.19 22.96
C LYS A 187 0.86 -1.35 22.09
N LEU A 188 1.02 -2.49 21.44
CA LEU A 188 2.14 -2.72 20.53
C LEU A 188 2.07 -1.80 19.29
N ALA A 189 0.86 -1.44 18.80
CA ALA A 189 0.69 -0.46 17.75
C ALA A 189 1.20 0.92 18.16
N GLU A 190 0.89 1.36 19.39
CA GLU A 190 1.40 2.64 19.92
C GLU A 190 2.93 2.65 20.03
N GLU A 191 3.54 1.54 20.50
CA GLU A 191 5.01 1.44 20.54
C GLU A 191 5.62 1.40 19.13
N PHE A 192 4.98 0.72 18.18
CA PHE A 192 5.38 0.72 16.77
C PHE A 192 5.39 2.13 16.20
N ILE A 193 4.32 2.90 16.40
CA ILE A 193 4.18 4.27 15.88
C ILE A 193 5.30 5.19 16.43
N LYS A 194 5.70 5.02 17.69
CA LYS A 194 6.83 5.79 18.25
C LYS A 194 8.17 5.45 17.59
N ILE A 195 8.39 4.19 17.22
CA ILE A 195 9.63 3.72 16.62
C ILE A 195 9.69 4.06 15.12
N PHE A 196 8.55 3.92 14.45
CA PHE A 196 8.34 4.14 13.01
C PHE A 196 7.27 5.22 12.80
N PRO A 197 7.50 6.48 13.22
CA PRO A 197 6.49 7.51 13.17
C PRO A 197 6.06 7.81 11.73
N TYR A 198 4.75 8.04 11.55
CA TYR A 198 4.30 8.70 10.33
C TYR A 198 4.87 10.11 10.32
N PRO A 199 5.46 10.56 9.22
CA PRO A 199 6.12 11.85 9.21
C PRO A 199 5.12 13.00 9.41
N GLU A 200 5.45 13.91 10.29
CA GLU A 200 4.77 15.20 10.42
C GLU A 200 5.47 16.20 9.50
N PHE A 201 4.71 16.90 8.68
CA PHE A 201 5.20 17.98 7.83
C PHE A 201 4.11 19.06 7.72
N GLU A 202 4.57 20.29 7.61
CA GLU A 202 3.66 21.41 7.34
C GLU A 202 3.20 21.30 5.88
N ILE A 203 1.91 21.12 5.70
CA ILE A 203 1.28 21.13 4.39
C ILE A 203 0.95 22.58 4.11
N THR A 204 1.57 23.17 3.11
CA THR A 204 1.13 24.46 2.60
C THR A 204 -0.21 24.26 1.88
N GLU A 205 -1.19 25.12 2.12
CA GLU A 205 -2.59 24.97 1.68
C GLU A 205 -2.76 24.64 0.19
N ASN A 206 -1.76 24.89 -0.64
CA ASN A 206 -1.78 24.63 -2.08
C ASN A 206 -1.26 23.23 -2.49
N GLU A 207 -0.62 22.46 -1.61
CA GLU A 207 -0.02 21.16 -1.97
C GLU A 207 -0.91 19.96 -1.67
N ASP A 208 -1.97 20.16 -0.87
CA ASP A 208 -2.84 19.07 -0.39
C ASP A 208 -3.94 18.67 -1.36
N ILE A 209 -4.23 19.51 -2.32
CA ILE A 209 -5.41 19.34 -3.18
C ILE A 209 -5.07 18.55 -4.44
N TYR A 210 -3.84 18.61 -4.91
CA TYR A 210 -3.44 18.07 -6.21
C TYR A 210 -2.55 16.84 -6.10
N SER A 211 -2.88 15.84 -6.88
CA SER A 211 -2.09 14.62 -7.07
C SER A 211 -1.67 14.49 -8.52
N HIS A 212 -0.59 13.81 -8.75
CA HIS A 212 -0.02 13.63 -10.09
C HIS A 212 0.18 12.14 -10.39
N ILE A 213 -0.07 11.74 -11.61
CA ILE A 213 0.26 10.43 -12.14
C ILE A 213 1.03 10.59 -13.45
N ASN A 214 2.14 9.87 -13.58
CA ASN A 214 2.87 9.75 -14.82
C ASN A 214 2.51 8.40 -15.48
N LEU A 215 1.90 8.45 -16.65
CA LEU A 215 1.40 7.24 -17.33
C LEU A 215 2.52 6.29 -17.77
N ASN A 216 3.75 6.74 -17.90
CA ASN A 216 4.87 5.91 -18.30
C ASN A 216 5.50 5.13 -17.13
N ASN A 217 5.46 5.72 -15.93
CA ASN A 217 6.27 5.25 -14.80
C ASN A 217 5.44 4.76 -13.60
N ASP A 218 4.19 5.22 -13.44
CA ASP A 218 3.39 4.90 -12.27
C ASP A 218 2.54 3.64 -12.51
N SER A 219 2.43 2.80 -11.49
CA SER A 219 1.59 1.62 -11.57
C SER A 219 0.12 1.97 -11.30
N ILE A 220 -0.77 1.58 -12.19
CA ILE A 220 -2.22 1.73 -12.08
C ILE A 220 -2.81 0.38 -11.63
N ALA A 221 -2.43 -0.04 -10.41
CA ALA A 221 -2.72 -1.41 -9.97
C ALA A 221 -4.05 -1.56 -9.22
N ASN A 222 -4.52 -0.49 -8.55
CA ASN A 222 -5.72 -0.59 -7.71
C ASN A 222 -6.89 0.21 -8.32
N PRO A 223 -8.03 -0.45 -8.64
CA PRO A 223 -9.21 0.23 -9.17
C PRO A 223 -9.78 1.34 -8.29
N ASP A 224 -9.57 1.26 -6.98
CA ASP A 224 -10.17 2.18 -6.01
C ASP A 224 -9.36 3.48 -5.85
N ASP A 225 -8.14 3.56 -6.35
CA ASP A 225 -7.25 4.72 -6.16
C ASP A 225 -7.78 6.03 -6.78
N PHE A 226 -8.70 5.93 -7.74
CA PHE A 226 -9.23 7.07 -8.50
C PHE A 226 -10.73 7.33 -8.27
N ILE A 227 -11.34 6.61 -7.32
CA ILE A 227 -12.72 6.87 -6.92
C ILE A 227 -12.80 8.26 -6.28
N PHE A 228 -13.80 9.05 -6.70
CA PHE A 228 -14.00 10.43 -6.24
C PHE A 228 -12.87 11.42 -6.61
N THR A 229 -12.09 11.14 -7.64
CA THR A 229 -11.11 12.08 -8.16
C THR A 229 -11.67 12.89 -9.34
N LYS A 230 -11.06 14.06 -9.60
CA LYS A 230 -11.36 14.92 -10.73
C LYS A 230 -10.05 15.35 -11.40
N PRO A 231 -9.88 15.09 -12.70
CA PRO A 231 -8.70 15.55 -13.41
C PRO A 231 -8.72 17.07 -13.56
N LEU A 232 -7.57 17.67 -13.58
CA LEU A 232 -7.38 19.12 -13.73
C LEU A 232 -6.59 19.46 -14.98
N GLU A 233 -5.50 18.73 -15.21
CA GLU A 233 -4.53 19.01 -16.24
C GLU A 233 -3.91 17.72 -16.76
N VAL A 234 -3.62 17.68 -18.06
CA VAL A 234 -2.73 16.69 -18.68
C VAL A 234 -1.59 17.44 -19.34
N ILE A 235 -0.38 17.02 -19.13
CA ILE A 235 0.82 17.49 -19.81
C ILE A 235 1.37 16.31 -20.62
N ILE A 236 1.47 16.48 -21.93
CA ILE A 236 2.08 15.51 -22.85
C ILE A 236 3.33 16.16 -23.42
N ASN A 237 4.50 15.69 -23.02
CA ASN A 237 5.77 16.36 -23.28
C ASN A 237 5.72 17.82 -22.81
N ASP A 238 5.69 18.79 -23.75
CA ASP A 238 5.62 20.23 -23.44
C ASP A 238 4.23 20.82 -23.70
N GLU A 239 3.25 20.04 -24.14
CA GLU A 239 1.88 20.50 -24.41
C GLU A 239 0.99 20.31 -23.17
N THR A 240 0.24 21.34 -22.82
CA THR A 240 -0.63 21.36 -21.62
C THR A 240 -2.09 21.44 -22.01
N PHE A 241 -2.89 20.50 -21.54
CA PHE A 241 -4.33 20.41 -21.73
C PHE A 241 -5.02 20.70 -20.39
N ASN A 242 -5.72 21.83 -20.32
CA ASN A 242 -6.43 22.30 -19.12
C ASN A 242 -7.95 22.18 -19.33
N LYS A 243 -8.71 22.45 -18.26
CA LYS A 243 -10.20 22.46 -18.27
C LYS A 243 -10.80 21.08 -18.53
N LEU A 244 -10.16 20.04 -18.03
CA LEU A 244 -10.65 18.68 -18.09
C LEU A 244 -11.84 18.51 -17.15
N SER A 245 -13.04 18.24 -17.68
CA SER A 245 -14.28 18.13 -16.89
C SER A 245 -14.38 16.81 -16.13
N ASN A 246 -13.81 15.75 -16.69
CA ASN A 246 -13.86 14.38 -16.15
C ASN A 246 -12.76 13.52 -16.80
N TRP A 247 -12.69 12.26 -16.37
CA TRP A 247 -11.68 11.31 -16.85
C TRP A 247 -11.91 10.84 -18.30
N ASN A 248 -13.13 10.93 -18.83
CA ASN A 248 -13.37 10.68 -20.26
C ASN A 248 -12.63 11.72 -21.09
N LYS A 249 -12.68 12.99 -20.66
CA LYS A 249 -12.00 14.07 -21.37
C LYS A 249 -10.47 13.90 -21.38
N VAL A 250 -9.91 13.34 -20.29
CA VAL A 250 -8.48 12.95 -20.26
C VAL A 250 -8.17 11.87 -21.31
N LEU A 251 -9.02 10.85 -21.36
CA LEU A 251 -8.89 9.75 -22.33
C LEU A 251 -8.92 10.27 -23.78
N GLU A 252 -9.89 11.13 -24.06
CA GLU A 252 -10.04 11.75 -25.38
C GLU A 252 -8.78 12.54 -25.80
N GLU A 253 -8.32 13.47 -24.95
CA GLU A 253 -7.17 14.32 -25.24
C GLU A 253 -5.88 13.50 -25.45
N VAL A 254 -5.63 12.52 -24.58
CA VAL A 254 -4.46 11.65 -24.71
C VAL A 254 -4.55 10.82 -26.00
N PHE A 255 -5.70 10.23 -26.30
CA PHE A 255 -5.83 9.41 -27.49
C PHE A 255 -5.79 10.23 -28.78
N LEU A 256 -6.39 11.41 -28.78
CA LEU A 256 -6.31 12.32 -29.92
C LEU A 256 -4.86 12.76 -30.18
N TYR A 257 -4.11 13.06 -29.15
CA TYR A 257 -2.69 13.39 -29.26
C TYR A 257 -1.88 12.24 -29.83
N LEU A 258 -2.03 11.02 -29.29
CA LEU A 258 -1.33 9.82 -29.75
C LEU A 258 -1.72 9.45 -31.20
N TYR A 259 -3.01 9.53 -31.53
CA TYR A 259 -3.52 9.26 -32.88
C TYR A 259 -2.96 10.26 -33.88
N ASN A 260 -2.94 11.55 -33.59
CA ASN A 260 -2.39 12.59 -34.47
C ASN A 260 -0.87 12.45 -34.64
N SER A 261 -0.16 11.85 -33.70
CA SER A 261 1.28 11.64 -33.83
C SER A 261 1.61 10.51 -34.83
N ASP A 262 0.87 9.40 -34.78
CA ASP A 262 1.00 8.26 -35.72
C ASP A 262 -0.29 7.41 -35.63
N SER A 263 -1.25 7.69 -36.56
CA SER A 263 -2.55 7.04 -36.58
C SER A 263 -2.48 5.54 -36.86
N ASP A 264 -1.57 5.11 -37.74
CA ASP A 264 -1.42 3.71 -38.14
C ASP A 264 -0.84 2.89 -36.94
N LEU A 265 0.19 3.43 -36.30
CA LEU A 265 0.79 2.81 -35.13
C LEU A 265 -0.19 2.77 -33.95
N PHE A 266 -0.97 3.85 -33.73
CA PHE A 266 -1.99 3.90 -32.69
C PHE A 266 -3.04 2.80 -32.91
N MET A 267 -3.65 2.70 -34.10
CA MET A 267 -4.69 1.72 -34.38
C MET A 267 -4.15 0.29 -34.34
N LYS A 268 -2.93 0.05 -34.83
CA LYS A 268 -2.26 -1.23 -34.65
C LYS A 268 -2.08 -1.60 -33.20
N SER A 269 -1.62 -0.66 -32.37
CA SER A 269 -1.44 -0.87 -30.92
C SER A 269 -2.78 -1.12 -30.22
N ALA A 270 -3.84 -0.42 -30.61
CA ALA A 270 -5.19 -0.62 -30.14
C ALA A 270 -5.71 -2.04 -30.42
N ALA A 271 -5.53 -2.52 -31.64
CA ALA A 271 -5.92 -3.89 -32.04
C ALA A 271 -5.14 -4.96 -31.24
N GLU A 272 -3.85 -4.75 -31.01
CA GLU A 272 -3.04 -5.64 -30.18
C GLU A 272 -3.52 -5.65 -28.73
N VAL A 273 -3.84 -4.49 -28.15
CA VAL A 273 -4.35 -4.37 -26.78
C VAL A 273 -5.72 -5.02 -26.64
N ASN A 274 -6.65 -4.79 -27.54
CA ASN A 274 -7.98 -5.44 -27.54
C ASN A 274 -7.84 -6.97 -27.51
N LYS A 275 -6.96 -7.52 -28.34
CA LYS A 275 -6.71 -8.96 -28.45
C LYS A 275 -6.00 -9.55 -27.22
N GLU A 276 -4.95 -8.88 -26.73
CA GLU A 276 -4.07 -9.39 -25.66
C GLU A 276 -4.80 -9.46 -24.32
N TYR A 277 -5.62 -8.45 -24.03
CA TYR A 277 -6.29 -8.35 -22.73
C TYR A 277 -7.69 -8.96 -22.70
N GLY A 278 -8.15 -9.54 -23.82
CA GLY A 278 -9.37 -10.35 -23.91
C GLY A 278 -10.61 -9.59 -23.43
N TYR A 279 -10.72 -8.32 -23.76
CA TYR A 279 -11.90 -7.53 -23.46
C TYR A 279 -13.15 -8.16 -24.08
N GLN A 280 -14.28 -8.11 -23.37
CA GLN A 280 -15.56 -8.58 -23.89
C GLN A 280 -16.03 -7.78 -25.12
N THR A 281 -15.61 -6.52 -25.18
CA THR A 281 -15.86 -5.59 -26.29
C THR A 281 -14.55 -4.88 -26.64
N ASP A 282 -14.37 -4.52 -27.89
CA ASP A 282 -13.25 -3.70 -28.29
C ASP A 282 -13.26 -2.36 -27.57
N GLN A 283 -12.11 -1.97 -27.02
CA GLN A 283 -11.98 -0.71 -26.29
C GLN A 283 -11.72 0.48 -27.24
N ILE A 284 -11.10 0.22 -28.38
CA ILE A 284 -10.84 1.19 -29.45
C ILE A 284 -11.05 0.48 -30.78
N ALA A 285 -11.90 1.02 -31.66
CA ALA A 285 -12.21 0.41 -32.97
C ALA A 285 -12.67 1.44 -33.97
N TYR A 286 -12.69 1.05 -35.26
CA TYR A 286 -13.28 1.84 -36.35
C TYR A 286 -14.80 1.76 -36.42
N THR A 287 -15.42 0.83 -35.70
CA THR A 287 -16.88 0.68 -35.64
C THR A 287 -17.32 0.59 -34.18
N PRO A 288 -18.49 1.19 -33.82
CA PRO A 288 -18.97 1.18 -32.44
C PRO A 288 -19.78 -0.06 -32.05
N ASP A 289 -19.94 -1.05 -32.95
CA ASP A 289 -20.99 -2.07 -32.88
C ASP A 289 -20.98 -2.92 -31.60
N ASP A 290 -19.80 -3.15 -31.01
CA ASP A 290 -19.65 -3.98 -29.80
C ASP A 290 -19.43 -3.14 -28.53
N MET A 291 -19.46 -1.80 -28.59
CA MET A 291 -19.25 -0.91 -27.45
C MET A 291 -20.56 -0.61 -26.72
N ARG A 292 -20.50 -0.42 -25.40
CA ARG A 292 -21.65 -0.06 -24.55
C ARG A 292 -21.93 1.43 -24.57
N ALA A 293 -20.89 2.24 -24.58
CA ALA A 293 -20.96 3.71 -24.67
C ALA A 293 -19.82 4.20 -25.58
N PRO A 294 -19.99 4.03 -26.89
CA PRO A 294 -19.00 4.47 -27.85
C PRO A 294 -18.92 6.00 -27.91
N TYR A 295 -17.74 6.53 -27.86
CA TYR A 295 -17.44 7.94 -28.10
C TYR A 295 -16.50 8.06 -29.29
N GLU A 296 -16.90 8.86 -30.28
CA GLU A 296 -16.08 9.16 -31.45
C GLU A 296 -15.10 10.28 -31.11
N PHE A 297 -13.84 9.94 -30.77
CA PHE A 297 -12.84 10.94 -30.38
C PHE A 297 -12.10 11.56 -31.58
N THR A 298 -12.16 10.91 -32.74
CA THR A 298 -11.74 11.42 -34.05
C THR A 298 -12.57 10.75 -35.15
N GLU A 299 -12.60 11.30 -36.35
CA GLU A 299 -13.44 10.83 -37.47
C GLU A 299 -13.26 9.33 -37.73
N GLY A 300 -14.34 8.58 -37.51
CA GLY A 300 -14.39 7.13 -37.75
C GLY A 300 -13.62 6.29 -36.74
N VAL A 301 -13.22 6.82 -35.59
CA VAL A 301 -12.54 6.06 -34.54
C VAL A 301 -13.23 6.26 -33.19
N PHE A 302 -13.63 5.15 -32.61
CA PHE A 302 -14.43 5.11 -31.37
C PHE A 302 -13.65 4.52 -30.20
N VAL A 303 -13.97 5.00 -28.99
CA VAL A 303 -13.46 4.47 -27.71
C VAL A 303 -14.62 4.15 -26.76
N GLU A 304 -14.50 3.08 -25.98
CA GLU A 304 -15.46 2.70 -24.94
C GLU A 304 -15.31 3.59 -23.70
N GLU A 305 -16.32 4.44 -23.43
CA GLU A 305 -16.30 5.35 -22.28
C GLU A 305 -16.89 4.77 -21.00
N ASN A 306 -17.73 3.74 -21.09
CA ASN A 306 -18.38 3.16 -19.89
C ASN A 306 -17.44 2.20 -19.12
N THR A 307 -16.33 2.76 -18.67
CA THR A 307 -15.31 2.05 -17.89
C THR A 307 -14.91 2.85 -16.67
N SER A 308 -14.29 2.19 -15.67
CA SER A 308 -13.77 2.87 -14.49
C SER A 308 -12.58 3.77 -14.85
N THR A 309 -12.29 4.76 -14.00
CA THR A 309 -11.12 5.64 -14.18
C THR A 309 -9.82 4.86 -14.26
N SER A 310 -9.64 3.88 -13.37
CA SER A 310 -8.46 3.02 -13.36
C SER A 310 -8.31 2.22 -14.65
N HIS A 311 -9.44 1.78 -15.22
CA HIS A 311 -9.43 1.10 -16.52
C HIS A 311 -8.99 2.03 -17.65
N LYS A 312 -9.50 3.27 -17.68
CA LYS A 312 -9.09 4.30 -18.66
C LYS A 312 -7.60 4.58 -18.61
N LEU A 313 -7.07 4.79 -17.39
CA LEU A 313 -5.65 5.02 -17.17
C LEU A 313 -4.81 3.81 -17.62
N ALA A 314 -5.24 2.60 -17.25
CA ALA A 314 -4.56 1.38 -17.66
C ALA A 314 -4.61 1.17 -19.18
N LEU A 315 -5.72 1.52 -19.85
CA LEU A 315 -5.85 1.44 -21.29
C LEU A 315 -4.88 2.41 -21.98
N MET A 316 -4.84 3.68 -21.54
CA MET A 316 -3.88 4.66 -22.05
C MET A 316 -2.43 4.16 -21.89
N GLN A 317 -2.08 3.67 -20.72
CA GLN A 317 -0.74 3.14 -20.43
C GLN A 317 -0.36 1.95 -21.34
N ARG A 318 -1.31 1.04 -21.60
CA ARG A 318 -1.09 -0.10 -22.48
C ARG A 318 -0.85 0.33 -23.95
N ILE A 319 -1.62 1.30 -24.42
CA ILE A 319 -1.43 1.86 -25.76
C ILE A 319 -0.06 2.53 -25.89
N ILE A 320 0.31 3.39 -24.94
CA ILE A 320 1.61 4.07 -24.90
C ILE A 320 2.76 3.04 -24.95
N ASN A 321 2.67 1.99 -24.12
CA ASN A 321 3.68 0.93 -24.08
C ASN A 321 3.79 0.15 -25.39
N LYS A 322 2.67 -0.09 -26.08
CA LYS A 322 2.65 -0.78 -27.39
C LYS A 322 3.21 0.09 -28.51
N MET A 323 2.89 1.37 -28.48
CA MET A 323 3.45 2.33 -29.43
C MET A 323 4.96 2.52 -29.26
N LYS A 324 5.52 2.23 -28.07
CA LYS A 324 6.95 2.38 -27.73
C LYS A 324 7.49 3.80 -28.01
N LEU A 325 6.63 4.79 -27.83
CA LEU A 325 7.00 6.18 -27.97
C LEU A 325 7.49 6.70 -26.61
N ASP A 326 8.52 7.55 -26.65
CA ASP A 326 9.10 8.17 -25.46
C ASP A 326 8.34 9.46 -25.14
N TYR A 327 7.05 9.32 -24.82
CA TYR A 327 6.22 10.43 -24.38
C TYR A 327 6.17 10.50 -22.86
N ASP A 328 6.40 11.69 -22.32
CA ASP A 328 6.18 11.98 -20.91
C ASP A 328 4.76 12.52 -20.72
N ILE A 329 3.87 11.67 -20.16
CA ILE A 329 2.45 12.01 -19.96
C ILE A 329 2.16 12.09 -18.47
N ASN A 330 1.94 13.32 -18.00
CA ASN A 330 1.66 13.64 -16.61
C ASN A 330 0.23 14.15 -16.46
N ILE A 331 -0.53 13.60 -15.51
CA ILE A 331 -1.90 14.01 -15.22
C ILE A 331 -1.95 14.57 -13.79
N THR A 332 -2.46 15.78 -13.64
CA THR A 332 -2.77 16.38 -12.35
C THR A 332 -4.26 16.21 -12.05
N TYR A 333 -4.59 15.78 -10.84
CA TYR A 333 -5.98 15.59 -10.40
C TYR A 333 -6.16 15.96 -8.93
N GLU A 334 -7.41 16.20 -8.53
CA GLU A 334 -7.81 16.47 -7.16
C GLU A 334 -8.82 15.43 -6.63
N MET A 335 -8.87 15.25 -5.31
CA MET A 335 -9.98 14.53 -4.68
C MET A 335 -11.21 15.42 -4.67
N LYS A 336 -12.35 14.91 -5.12
CA LYS A 336 -13.64 15.60 -4.91
C LYS A 336 -13.89 15.72 -3.42
N GLN A 337 -13.96 16.94 -2.91
CA GLN A 337 -14.44 17.15 -1.55
C GLN A 337 -15.88 16.67 -1.47
N ASN A 338 -16.16 15.73 -0.58
CA ASN A 338 -17.53 15.36 -0.26
C ASN A 338 -18.22 16.61 0.32
N GLN A 339 -19.17 17.14 -0.44
CA GLN A 339 -20.11 18.14 0.06
C GLN A 339 -21.12 17.51 1.01
#